data_81564648afc5bc9abb824b2c5b2a2f60
#
_entry.id   81564648afc5bc9abb824b2c5b2a2f60
#
_cell.length_a   1.000
_cell.length_b   1.000
_cell.length_c   1.000
_cell.angle_alpha   90.00
_cell.angle_beta   90.00
_cell.angle_gamma   90.00
#
_symmetry.space_group_name_H-M   'P 1'
#
loop_
_entity.id
_entity.type
_entity.pdbx_description
1 polymer ?
#
loop_
_entity_poly.entity_id
_entity_poly.type
_entity_poly.pdbx_seq_one_letter_code
_entity_poly.pdbx_strand_id
1 'polypeptide(L)'
;MTAQNSANKSVFYKFLPYYLNKVKYLRPQLIMSIIFSVLSYPAFMLIINILCPVERELLELSQYISDPTPEQYEMNMALLDKRSLLYSLLIAEIVIGVLSLVGRVIFTFVTTLRSFRCLHNKSVVDMDMSLPINHNTRFFGDLAAVFTVNILPHFIAILLAQILLQFADLSAFDTQGETQAIVHAIMGPMAFTGLFMCIMEIAITLLLISFCGRLAEACIYPILINFAIPVIHLMTINLVESGVYGAVLYPSAISTAVGSAYPITASSPLGMMIMTLYSMMSIGCKGSVSDCGPIFRPEFGIPALLVTLACFAGAYFLII
;
A
#
# COMPACT_ATOMS: atom_id res chain seq x y z
N MET A 1 34.68 20.78 20.76
CA MET A 1 33.30 20.26 20.89
C MET A 1 32.21 21.33 20.85
N THR A 2 32.44 22.57 21.21
CA THR A 2 31.45 23.67 21.26
C THR A 2 31.01 24.23 19.89
N ALA A 3 31.88 24.32 18.90
CA ALA A 3 31.57 24.89 17.58
C ALA A 3 30.65 23.97 16.72
N GLN A 4 30.83 22.65 16.84
CA GLN A 4 30.04 21.67 16.11
C GLN A 4 28.60 21.59 16.64
N ASN A 5 28.38 21.80 17.93
CA ASN A 5 27.06 21.87 18.55
C ASN A 5 26.28 23.15 18.16
N SER A 6 26.95 24.29 17.93
CA SER A 6 26.31 25.52 17.47
C SER A 6 25.90 25.45 15.99
N ALA A 7 26.71 24.82 15.15
CA ALA A 7 26.40 24.61 13.74
C ALA A 7 25.19 23.68 13.57
N ASN A 8 25.10 22.57 14.30
CA ASN A 8 23.97 21.66 14.28
C ASN A 8 22.66 22.33 14.77
N LYS A 9 22.70 23.16 15.79
CA LYS A 9 21.54 23.94 16.22
C LYS A 9 21.05 24.89 15.12
N SER A 10 21.94 25.56 14.41
CA SER A 10 21.55 26.50 13.33
C SER A 10 20.87 25.80 12.14
N VAL A 11 21.28 24.58 11.80
CA VAL A 11 20.64 23.78 10.72
C VAL A 11 19.24 23.34 11.10
N PHE A 12 19.03 22.85 12.32
CA PHE A 12 17.73 22.41 12.80
C PHE A 12 16.72 23.58 12.88
N TYR A 13 17.14 24.76 13.32
CA TYR A 13 16.28 25.95 13.36
C TYR A 13 15.79 26.41 11.98
N LYS A 14 16.52 26.15 10.92
CA LYS A 14 16.12 26.49 9.54
C LYS A 14 15.29 25.37 8.92
N PHE A 15 15.56 24.11 9.23
CA PHE A 15 14.87 22.93 8.70
C PHE A 15 13.41 22.88 9.16
N LEU A 16 13.15 23.01 10.44
CA LEU A 16 11.81 22.82 10.99
C LEU A 16 10.76 23.81 10.44
N PRO A 17 11.00 25.11 10.36
CA PRO A 17 10.04 26.05 9.76
C PRO A 17 9.80 25.78 8.27
N TYR A 18 10.83 25.43 7.52
CA TYR A 18 10.72 25.07 6.10
C TYR A 18 9.84 23.84 5.92
N TYR A 19 10.13 22.75 6.64
CA TYR A 19 9.35 21.52 6.65
C TYR A 19 7.87 21.77 7.00
N LEU A 20 7.60 22.51 8.08
CA LEU A 20 6.23 22.82 8.51
C LEU A 20 5.45 23.61 7.46
N ASN A 21 6.10 24.55 6.78
CA ASN A 21 5.49 25.28 5.68
C ASN A 21 5.17 24.39 4.49
N LYS A 22 6.04 23.42 4.17
CA LYS A 22 5.77 22.43 3.11
C LYS A 22 4.62 21.51 3.48
N VAL A 23 4.55 21.01 4.70
CA VAL A 23 3.41 20.20 5.17
C VAL A 23 2.11 21.00 5.12
N LYS A 24 2.13 22.30 5.48
CA LYS A 24 0.95 23.17 5.33
C LYS A 24 0.53 23.34 3.86
N TYR A 25 1.49 23.47 2.96
CA TYR A 25 1.22 23.54 1.52
C TYR A 25 0.61 22.24 0.96
N LEU A 26 0.97 21.10 1.53
CA LEU A 26 0.47 19.77 1.16
C LEU A 26 -0.78 19.33 1.98
N ARG A 27 -1.42 20.26 2.70
CA ARG A 27 -2.63 19.95 3.51
C ARG A 27 -3.73 19.20 2.76
N PRO A 28 -4.14 19.60 1.55
CA PRO A 28 -5.18 18.86 0.83
C PRO A 28 -4.79 17.40 0.56
N GLN A 29 -3.53 17.16 0.26
CA GLN A 29 -2.99 15.81 0.04
C GLN A 29 -2.97 15.01 1.34
N LEU A 30 -2.63 15.64 2.46
CA LEU A 30 -2.68 15.00 3.77
C LEU A 30 -4.10 14.52 4.12
N ILE A 31 -5.12 15.36 3.90
CA ILE A 31 -6.53 15.00 4.14
C ILE A 31 -6.93 13.80 3.28
N MET A 32 -6.61 13.82 2.00
CA MET A 32 -6.92 12.71 1.11
C MET A 32 -6.15 11.43 1.47
N SER A 33 -4.88 11.56 1.88
CA SER A 33 -4.10 10.43 2.37
C SER A 33 -4.72 9.79 3.63
N ILE A 34 -5.26 10.61 4.54
CA ILE A 34 -5.99 10.12 5.71
C ILE A 34 -7.25 9.36 5.29
N ILE A 35 -8.05 9.92 4.37
CA ILE A 35 -9.28 9.28 3.87
C ILE A 35 -8.95 7.91 3.26
N PHE A 36 -7.99 7.83 2.33
CA PHE A 36 -7.58 6.56 1.75
C PHE A 36 -7.02 5.58 2.77
N SER A 37 -6.34 6.07 3.81
CA SER A 37 -5.80 5.24 4.88
C SER A 37 -6.88 4.61 5.74
N VAL A 38 -7.89 5.39 6.09
CA VAL A 38 -9.03 4.92 6.90
C VAL A 38 -9.88 3.92 6.11
N LEU A 39 -10.12 4.18 4.83
CA LEU A 39 -10.89 3.28 3.96
C LEU A 39 -10.17 1.97 3.65
N SER A 40 -8.83 1.91 3.72
CA SER A 40 -8.11 0.69 3.33
C SER A 40 -8.14 -0.44 4.35
N TYR A 41 -8.02 -0.15 5.65
CA TYR A 41 -7.84 -1.17 6.70
C TYR A 41 -8.75 -0.99 7.91
N PRO A 42 -8.84 0.19 8.54
CA PRO A 42 -9.68 0.38 9.72
C PRO A 42 -11.16 0.14 9.45
N ALA A 43 -11.66 0.58 8.28
CA ALA A 43 -13.07 0.38 7.91
C ALA A 43 -13.38 -1.11 7.74
N PHE A 44 -12.52 -1.87 7.08
CA PHE A 44 -12.65 -3.32 6.95
C PHE A 44 -12.68 -4.01 8.31
N MET A 45 -11.78 -3.64 9.23
CA MET A 45 -11.74 -4.21 10.57
C MET A 45 -12.96 -3.84 11.41
N LEU A 46 -13.53 -2.65 11.24
CA LEU A 46 -14.77 -2.27 11.91
C LEU A 46 -15.94 -3.16 11.47
N ILE A 47 -16.07 -3.44 10.17
CA ILE A 47 -17.13 -4.32 9.65
C ILE A 47 -16.97 -5.74 10.22
N ILE A 48 -15.75 -6.28 10.28
CA ILE A 48 -15.48 -7.59 10.88
C ILE A 48 -15.89 -7.59 12.35
N ASN A 49 -15.53 -6.58 13.14
CA ASN A 49 -15.90 -6.48 14.54
C ASN A 49 -17.43 -6.44 14.78
N ILE A 50 -18.19 -5.87 13.81
CA ILE A 50 -19.66 -5.87 13.87
C ILE A 50 -20.24 -7.22 13.42
N LEU A 51 -19.57 -7.92 12.52
CA LEU A 51 -20.01 -9.21 11.99
C LEU A 51 -19.80 -10.36 12.98
N CYS A 52 -18.68 -10.37 13.72
CA CYS A 52 -18.33 -11.43 14.68
C CYS A 52 -19.44 -11.76 15.69
N PRO A 53 -20.08 -10.80 16.40
CA PRO A 53 -21.15 -11.13 17.34
C PRO A 53 -22.38 -11.69 16.65
N VAL A 54 -22.71 -11.26 15.43
CA VAL A 54 -23.86 -11.78 14.66
C VAL A 54 -23.64 -13.25 14.28
N GLU A 55 -22.44 -13.59 13.84
CA GLU A 55 -22.08 -14.98 13.52
C GLU A 55 -22.12 -15.86 14.78
N ARG A 56 -21.67 -15.37 15.93
CA ARG A 56 -21.75 -16.10 17.20
C ARG A 56 -23.20 -16.36 17.60
N GLU A 57 -24.08 -15.36 17.58
CA GLU A 57 -25.50 -15.52 17.90
C GLU A 57 -26.18 -16.54 16.97
N LEU A 58 -25.87 -16.51 15.66
CA LEU A 58 -26.38 -17.48 14.70
C LEU A 58 -25.90 -18.93 15.03
N LEU A 59 -24.64 -19.06 15.41
CA LEU A 59 -24.02 -20.33 15.71
C LEU A 59 -24.63 -20.94 17.00
N GLU A 60 -24.81 -20.12 18.01
CA GLU A 60 -25.49 -20.53 19.27
C GLU A 60 -26.94 -20.95 18.99
N LEU A 61 -27.71 -20.19 18.22
CA LEU A 61 -29.07 -20.53 17.84
C LEU A 61 -29.12 -21.84 17.04
N SER A 62 -28.19 -22.07 16.13
CA SER A 62 -28.16 -23.30 15.32
C SER A 62 -27.84 -24.56 16.11
N GLN A 63 -27.10 -24.47 17.22
CA GLN A 63 -26.74 -25.61 18.07
C GLN A 63 -27.84 -26.04 19.04
N TYR A 64 -28.70 -25.11 19.44
CA TYR A 64 -29.68 -25.36 20.50
C TYR A 64 -31.08 -25.75 20.03
N ILE A 65 -31.39 -25.64 18.72
CA ILE A 65 -32.79 -25.72 18.27
C ILE A 65 -32.96 -26.77 17.18
N SER A 66 -33.43 -27.95 17.60
CA SER A 66 -33.98 -28.96 16.68
C SER A 66 -35.40 -28.59 16.18
N ASP A 67 -36.20 -27.87 17.02
CA ASP A 67 -37.56 -27.39 16.66
C ASP A 67 -37.72 -25.93 17.15
N PRO A 68 -37.53 -24.91 16.31
CA PRO A 68 -37.63 -23.51 16.72
C PRO A 68 -39.06 -23.07 17.00
N THR A 69 -39.25 -22.35 18.11
CA THR A 69 -40.52 -21.63 18.33
C THR A 69 -40.71 -20.52 17.31
N PRO A 70 -41.97 -20.06 17.03
CA PRO A 70 -42.22 -19.00 16.07
C PRO A 70 -41.41 -17.71 16.34
N GLU A 71 -41.25 -17.35 17.62
CA GLU A 71 -40.43 -16.17 18.02
C GLU A 71 -38.94 -16.37 17.72
N GLN A 72 -38.42 -17.55 17.94
CA GLN A 72 -37.02 -17.90 17.60
C GLN A 72 -36.79 -17.93 16.10
N TYR A 73 -37.81 -18.34 15.32
CA TYR A 73 -37.74 -18.32 13.87
C TYR A 73 -37.64 -16.88 13.33
N GLU A 74 -38.49 -15.94 13.84
CA GLU A 74 -38.44 -14.53 13.46
C GLU A 74 -37.10 -13.90 13.82
N MET A 75 -36.57 -14.19 15.02
CA MET A 75 -35.23 -13.70 15.44
C MET A 75 -34.12 -14.26 14.56
N ASN A 76 -34.17 -15.53 14.18
CA ASN A 76 -33.21 -16.16 13.30
C ASN A 76 -33.24 -15.53 11.90
N MET A 77 -34.43 -15.26 11.35
CA MET A 77 -34.57 -14.55 10.06
C MET A 77 -34.02 -13.13 10.12
N ALA A 78 -34.27 -12.39 11.18
CA ALA A 78 -33.72 -11.04 11.35
C ALA A 78 -32.18 -11.05 11.46
N LEU A 79 -31.60 -12.05 12.12
CA LEU A 79 -30.13 -12.22 12.20
C LEU A 79 -29.54 -12.61 10.83
N LEU A 80 -30.21 -13.46 10.06
CA LEU A 80 -29.79 -13.83 8.71
C LEU A 80 -29.82 -12.63 7.74
N ASP A 81 -30.85 -11.80 7.82
CA ASP A 81 -30.92 -10.55 7.04
C ASP A 81 -29.80 -9.59 7.42
N LYS A 82 -29.56 -9.41 8.71
CA LYS A 82 -28.44 -8.58 9.20
C LYS A 82 -27.08 -9.13 8.76
N ARG A 83 -26.90 -10.45 8.80
CA ARG A 83 -25.71 -11.15 8.28
C ARG A 83 -25.51 -10.87 6.78
N SER A 84 -26.54 -11.05 5.97
CA SER A 84 -26.47 -10.84 4.52
C SER A 84 -26.07 -9.40 4.17
N LEU A 85 -26.64 -8.42 4.89
CA LEU A 85 -26.27 -7.02 4.76
C LEU A 85 -24.77 -6.78 5.12
N LEU A 86 -24.30 -7.34 6.23
CA LEU A 86 -22.92 -7.18 6.66
C LEU A 86 -21.93 -7.84 5.69
N TYR A 87 -22.25 -9.00 5.11
CA TYR A 87 -21.42 -9.60 4.07
C TYR A 87 -21.40 -8.77 2.79
N SER A 88 -22.52 -8.18 2.39
CA SER A 88 -22.56 -7.27 1.23
C SER A 88 -21.70 -6.02 1.47
N LEU A 89 -21.72 -5.46 2.67
CA LEU A 89 -20.85 -4.36 3.08
C LEU A 89 -19.37 -4.77 3.12
N LEU A 90 -19.06 -5.98 3.58
CA LEU A 90 -17.69 -6.51 3.58
C LEU A 90 -17.13 -6.64 2.17
N ILE A 91 -17.93 -7.16 1.23
CA ILE A 91 -17.53 -7.26 -0.18
C ILE A 91 -17.32 -5.86 -0.78
N ALA A 92 -18.25 -4.93 -0.51
CA ALA A 92 -18.12 -3.55 -0.98
C ALA A 92 -16.84 -2.90 -0.41
N GLU A 93 -16.53 -3.15 0.86
CA GLU A 93 -15.32 -2.60 1.51
C GLU A 93 -14.03 -3.21 0.95
N ILE A 94 -14.01 -4.49 0.59
CA ILE A 94 -12.87 -5.09 -0.11
C ILE A 94 -12.60 -4.36 -1.43
N VAL A 95 -13.65 -4.08 -2.21
CA VAL A 95 -13.53 -3.34 -3.48
C VAL A 95 -13.03 -1.91 -3.22
N ILE A 96 -13.61 -1.22 -2.25
CA ILE A 96 -13.21 0.13 -1.85
C ILE A 96 -11.76 0.12 -1.34
N GLY A 97 -11.36 -0.87 -0.56
CA GLY A 97 -10.00 -1.06 -0.05
C GLY A 97 -8.98 -1.19 -1.18
N VAL A 98 -9.27 -2.03 -2.18
CA VAL A 98 -8.42 -2.17 -3.38
C VAL A 98 -8.33 -0.85 -4.15
N LEU A 99 -9.47 -0.19 -4.41
CA LEU A 99 -9.49 1.11 -5.09
C LEU A 99 -8.74 2.18 -4.30
N SER A 100 -8.79 2.15 -2.97
CA SER A 100 -8.08 3.09 -2.11
C SER A 100 -6.56 2.88 -2.18
N LEU A 101 -6.08 1.64 -2.33
CA LEU A 101 -4.66 1.35 -2.55
C LEU A 101 -4.17 1.92 -3.88
N VAL A 102 -4.93 1.74 -4.96
CA VAL A 102 -4.63 2.34 -6.27
C VAL A 102 -4.64 3.86 -6.17
N GLY A 103 -5.68 4.42 -5.59
CA GLY A 103 -5.83 5.85 -5.37
C GLY A 103 -4.65 6.43 -4.59
N ARG A 104 -4.15 5.69 -3.60
CA ARG A 104 -2.99 6.07 -2.80
C ARG A 104 -1.70 6.15 -3.62
N VAL A 105 -1.42 5.17 -4.49
CA VAL A 105 -0.24 5.20 -5.37
C VAL A 105 -0.30 6.44 -6.26
N ILE A 106 -1.44 6.69 -6.91
CA ILE A 106 -1.66 7.88 -7.73
C ILE A 106 -1.47 9.16 -6.90
N PHE A 107 -2.00 9.17 -5.68
CA PHE A 107 -1.91 10.34 -4.81
C PHE A 107 -0.49 10.60 -4.31
N THR A 108 0.26 9.54 -4.02
CA THR A 108 1.69 9.62 -3.66
C THR A 108 2.50 10.21 -4.80
N PHE A 109 2.24 9.78 -6.03
CA PHE A 109 2.81 10.34 -7.24
C PHE A 109 2.52 11.85 -7.35
N VAL A 110 1.24 12.25 -7.28
CA VAL A 110 0.83 13.67 -7.38
C VAL A 110 1.45 14.52 -6.26
N THR A 111 1.52 13.99 -5.04
CA THR A 111 2.10 14.68 -3.89
C THR A 111 3.60 14.91 -4.11
N THR A 112 4.32 13.91 -4.59
CA THR A 112 5.75 14.00 -4.90
C THR A 112 6.01 15.00 -6.01
N LEU A 113 5.27 14.93 -7.12
CA LEU A 113 5.32 15.90 -8.21
C LEU A 113 5.09 17.34 -7.72
N ARG A 114 4.06 17.53 -6.89
CA ARG A 114 3.71 18.86 -6.39
C ARG A 114 4.79 19.42 -5.45
N SER A 115 5.42 18.58 -4.64
CA SER A 115 6.48 19.00 -3.73
C SER A 115 7.74 19.43 -4.49
N PHE A 116 8.11 18.68 -5.53
CA PHE A 116 9.32 18.92 -6.32
C PHE A 116 9.07 19.71 -7.63
N ARG A 117 7.86 20.25 -7.84
CA ARG A 117 7.50 21.07 -8.99
C ARG A 117 8.44 22.27 -9.19
N CYS A 118 9.02 22.77 -8.12
CA CYS A 118 9.99 23.86 -8.17
C CYS A 118 11.16 23.58 -9.13
N LEU A 119 11.61 22.32 -9.27
CA LEU A 119 12.72 21.96 -10.15
C LEU A 119 12.47 22.28 -11.64
N HIS A 120 11.19 22.36 -12.06
CA HIS A 120 10.81 22.61 -13.46
C HIS A 120 10.31 24.03 -13.72
N ASN A 121 10.24 24.88 -12.71
CA ASN A 121 9.76 26.26 -12.85
C ASN A 121 10.86 27.23 -12.46
N LYS A 122 11.49 27.83 -13.47
CA LYS A 122 12.65 28.74 -13.31
C LYS A 122 12.37 29.88 -12.32
N SER A 123 11.19 30.51 -12.39
CA SER A 123 10.86 31.62 -11.49
C SER A 123 10.74 31.18 -10.02
N VAL A 124 10.27 29.94 -9.78
CA VAL A 124 10.17 29.37 -8.44
C VAL A 124 11.54 28.92 -7.93
N VAL A 125 12.36 28.36 -8.83
CA VAL A 125 13.76 28.01 -8.51
C VAL A 125 14.54 29.25 -8.10
N ASP A 126 14.46 30.33 -8.88
CA ASP A 126 15.16 31.58 -8.59
C ASP A 126 14.72 32.17 -7.23
N MET A 127 13.42 32.12 -6.93
CA MET A 127 12.89 32.55 -5.64
C MET A 127 13.34 31.64 -4.49
N ASP A 128 13.27 30.33 -4.68
CA ASP A 128 13.72 29.36 -3.68
C ASP A 128 15.23 29.45 -3.45
N MET A 129 16.03 29.68 -4.51
CA MET A 129 17.49 29.86 -4.39
C MET A 129 17.88 31.15 -3.68
N SER A 130 17.02 32.16 -3.68
CA SER A 130 17.24 33.41 -2.93
C SER A 130 17.11 33.25 -1.42
N LEU A 131 16.47 32.15 -0.96
CA LEU A 131 16.35 31.87 0.47
C LEU A 131 17.71 31.39 1.04
N PRO A 132 18.14 31.86 2.21
CA PRO A 132 19.40 31.48 2.83
C PRO A 132 19.31 30.08 3.49
N ILE A 133 18.89 29.08 2.70
CA ILE A 133 18.71 27.69 3.11
C ILE A 133 19.59 26.81 2.23
N ASN A 134 20.33 25.88 2.83
CA ASN A 134 21.20 24.96 2.11
C ASN A 134 20.37 23.98 1.24
N HIS A 135 20.88 23.62 0.07
CA HIS A 135 20.26 22.65 -0.85
C HIS A 135 19.85 21.35 -0.16
N ASN A 136 20.73 20.78 0.63
CA ASN A 136 20.45 19.54 1.38
C ASN A 136 19.27 19.74 2.33
N THR A 137 19.17 20.87 3.01
CA THR A 137 18.08 21.16 3.94
C THR A 137 16.75 21.25 3.20
N ARG A 138 16.72 21.79 1.98
CA ARG A 138 15.52 21.84 1.13
C ARG A 138 15.11 20.45 0.68
N PHE A 139 16.05 19.72 0.07
CA PHE A 139 15.78 18.37 -0.43
C PHE A 139 15.21 17.47 0.67
N PHE A 140 15.90 17.41 1.81
CA PHE A 140 15.41 16.60 2.94
C PHE A 140 14.12 17.14 3.57
N GLY A 141 13.91 18.46 3.55
CA GLY A 141 12.66 19.07 4.02
C GLY A 141 11.46 18.74 3.13
N ASP A 142 11.63 18.81 1.82
CA ASP A 142 10.61 18.43 0.85
C ASP A 142 10.33 16.92 0.90
N LEU A 143 11.38 16.10 0.96
CA LEU A 143 11.26 14.66 1.09
C LEU A 143 10.55 14.27 2.39
N ALA A 144 10.94 14.85 3.53
CA ALA A 144 10.31 14.61 4.82
C ALA A 144 8.82 15.01 4.81
N ALA A 145 8.46 16.13 4.15
CA ALA A 145 7.07 16.54 4.01
C ALA A 145 6.25 15.54 3.18
N VAL A 146 6.80 15.04 2.07
CA VAL A 146 6.15 14.00 1.25
C VAL A 146 5.98 12.71 2.03
N PHE A 147 7.00 12.26 2.77
CA PHE A 147 6.92 11.09 3.65
C PHE A 147 5.86 11.27 4.72
N THR A 148 5.84 12.41 5.40
CA THR A 148 4.84 12.69 6.45
C THR A 148 3.42 12.65 5.90
N VAL A 149 3.19 13.23 4.72
CA VAL A 149 1.85 13.30 4.13
C VAL A 149 1.35 11.94 3.65
N ASN A 150 2.21 11.09 3.11
CA ASN A 150 1.78 9.81 2.52
C ASN A 150 1.96 8.62 3.47
N ILE A 151 3.04 8.56 4.23
CA ILE A 151 3.39 7.38 5.03
C ILE A 151 2.79 7.45 6.43
N LEU A 152 2.83 8.61 7.08
CA LEU A 152 2.35 8.73 8.46
C LEU A 152 0.87 8.38 8.63
N PRO A 153 -0.08 8.87 7.80
CA PRO A 153 -1.48 8.47 7.92
C PRO A 153 -1.68 6.97 7.71
N HIS A 154 -0.94 6.40 6.77
CA HIS A 154 -1.00 4.97 6.49
C HIS A 154 -0.49 4.13 7.66
N PHE A 155 0.62 4.51 8.23
CA PHE A 155 1.19 3.83 9.39
C PHE A 155 0.23 3.88 10.60
N ILE A 156 -0.38 5.04 10.84
CA ILE A 156 -1.40 5.19 11.90
C ILE A 156 -2.61 4.31 11.62
N ALA A 157 -3.08 4.26 10.37
CA ALA A 157 -4.21 3.40 9.99
C ALA A 157 -3.91 1.91 10.18
N ILE A 158 -2.69 1.47 9.86
CA ILE A 158 -2.23 0.10 10.14
C ILE A 158 -2.27 -0.20 11.63
N LEU A 159 -1.71 0.67 12.47
CA LEU A 159 -1.72 0.51 13.92
C LEU A 159 -3.17 0.42 14.46
N LEU A 160 -4.04 1.29 13.97
CA LEU A 160 -5.46 1.30 14.36
C LEU A 160 -6.15 0.00 13.93
N ALA A 161 -5.91 -0.49 12.73
CA ALA A 161 -6.46 -1.76 12.25
C ALA A 161 -5.94 -2.96 13.07
N GLN A 162 -4.66 -2.96 13.46
CA GLN A 162 -4.10 -3.99 14.34
C GLN A 162 -4.71 -3.97 15.74
N ILE A 163 -4.99 -2.79 16.27
CA ILE A 163 -5.70 -2.66 17.56
C ILE A 163 -7.13 -3.20 17.42
N LEU A 164 -7.86 -2.83 16.37
CA LEU A 164 -9.22 -3.33 16.12
C LEU A 164 -9.25 -4.84 15.95
N LEU A 165 -8.23 -5.43 15.32
CA LEU A 165 -8.12 -6.87 15.15
C LEU A 165 -7.99 -7.62 16.48
N GLN A 166 -7.35 -7.02 17.50
CA GLN A 166 -7.24 -7.63 18.82
C GLN A 166 -8.59 -7.73 19.55
N PHE A 167 -9.54 -6.85 19.21
CA PHE A 167 -10.89 -6.87 19.77
C PHE A 167 -11.85 -7.76 18.97
N ALA A 168 -11.46 -8.21 17.77
CA ALA A 168 -12.28 -9.06 16.94
C ALA A 168 -12.25 -10.50 17.47
N ASP A 169 -13.40 -11.01 17.87
CA ASP A 169 -13.55 -12.41 18.26
C ASP A 169 -13.87 -13.25 17.03
N LEU A 170 -12.82 -13.71 16.37
CA LEU A 170 -12.91 -14.52 15.14
C LEU A 170 -13.28 -15.99 15.40
N SER A 171 -13.44 -16.42 16.67
CA SER A 171 -13.79 -17.80 17.01
C SER A 171 -15.16 -18.23 16.47
N ALA A 172 -16.04 -17.26 16.18
CA ALA A 172 -17.34 -17.51 15.57
C ALA A 172 -17.27 -18.02 14.12
N PHE A 173 -16.17 -17.75 13.41
CA PHE A 173 -15.98 -18.20 12.03
C PHE A 173 -15.28 -19.54 11.92
N ASP A 174 -14.65 -20.02 13.00
CA ASP A 174 -13.85 -21.22 12.96
C ASP A 174 -13.72 -21.88 14.33
N THR A 175 -14.12 -23.14 14.38
CA THR A 175 -13.98 -23.98 15.58
C THR A 175 -12.54 -24.45 15.84
N GLN A 176 -11.62 -24.27 14.87
CA GLN A 176 -10.22 -24.73 14.95
C GLN A 176 -9.21 -23.60 15.14
N GLY A 177 -9.62 -22.32 15.12
CA GLY A 177 -8.73 -21.16 15.28
C GLY A 177 -7.91 -20.82 14.03
N GLU A 178 -8.16 -21.46 12.89
CA GLU A 178 -7.46 -21.21 11.63
C GLU A 178 -7.80 -19.84 11.04
N THR A 179 -9.07 -19.40 11.17
CA THR A 179 -9.51 -18.10 10.62
C THR A 179 -8.76 -16.93 11.25
N GLN A 180 -8.51 -16.97 12.54
CA GLN A 180 -7.73 -15.94 13.22
C GLN A 180 -6.28 -15.89 12.69
N ALA A 181 -5.66 -17.06 12.52
CA ALA A 181 -4.32 -17.15 11.95
C ALA A 181 -4.28 -16.63 10.50
N ILE A 182 -5.29 -16.96 9.68
CA ILE A 182 -5.41 -16.50 8.29
C ILE A 182 -5.56 -14.98 8.21
N VAL A 183 -6.46 -14.39 9.03
CA VAL A 183 -6.66 -12.93 9.03
C VAL A 183 -5.39 -12.20 9.47
N HIS A 184 -4.70 -12.65 10.51
CA HIS A 184 -3.42 -12.08 10.92
C HIS A 184 -2.34 -12.24 9.83
N ALA A 185 -2.30 -13.40 9.19
CA ALA A 185 -1.35 -13.69 8.13
C ALA A 185 -1.57 -12.84 6.85
N ILE A 186 -2.81 -12.45 6.56
CA ILE A 186 -3.16 -11.62 5.41
C ILE A 186 -2.95 -10.13 5.71
N MET A 187 -3.46 -9.65 6.84
CA MET A 187 -3.51 -8.22 7.16
C MET A 187 -2.12 -7.59 7.34
N GLY A 188 -1.22 -8.27 8.02
CA GLY A 188 0.14 -7.77 8.23
C GLY A 188 0.88 -7.53 6.92
N PRO A 189 1.08 -8.56 6.09
CA PRO A 189 1.71 -8.43 4.79
C PRO A 189 1.08 -7.40 3.86
N MET A 190 -0.27 -7.31 3.79
CA MET A 190 -0.95 -6.30 3.00
C MET A 190 -0.60 -4.88 3.43
N ALA A 191 -0.67 -4.65 4.72
CA ALA A 191 -0.43 -3.35 5.29
C ALA A 191 1.00 -2.87 5.01
N PHE A 192 2.00 -3.75 5.22
CA PHE A 192 3.39 -3.45 4.91
C PHE A 192 3.65 -3.30 3.42
N THR A 193 2.99 -4.11 2.56
CA THR A 193 3.07 -3.96 1.11
C THR A 193 2.58 -2.58 0.68
N GLY A 194 1.43 -2.14 1.17
CA GLY A 194 0.89 -0.81 0.85
C GLY A 194 1.81 0.34 1.27
N LEU A 195 2.47 0.22 2.43
CA LEU A 195 3.44 1.20 2.90
C LEU A 195 4.68 1.22 2.01
N PHE A 196 5.19 0.05 1.66
CA PHE A 196 6.37 -0.08 0.81
C PHE A 196 6.12 0.42 -0.62
N MET A 197 4.92 0.16 -1.17
CA MET A 197 4.50 0.70 -2.48
C MET A 197 4.55 2.23 -2.51
N CYS A 198 4.09 2.90 -1.45
CA CYS A 198 4.18 4.36 -1.35
C CYS A 198 5.63 4.83 -1.34
N ILE A 199 6.51 4.17 -0.59
CA ILE A 199 7.94 4.52 -0.53
C ILE A 199 8.59 4.35 -1.91
N MET A 200 8.31 3.25 -2.59
CA MET A 200 8.84 2.95 -3.91
C MET A 200 8.33 3.95 -4.96
N GLU A 201 7.05 4.32 -4.90
CA GLU A 201 6.48 5.34 -5.79
C GLU A 201 7.14 6.71 -5.60
N ILE A 202 7.40 7.11 -4.35
CA ILE A 202 8.14 8.35 -4.04
C ILE A 202 9.53 8.29 -4.68
N ALA A 203 10.24 7.17 -4.53
CA ALA A 203 11.60 7.00 -5.02
C ALA A 203 11.68 7.06 -6.55
N ILE A 204 10.81 6.31 -7.25
CA ILE A 204 10.75 6.29 -8.72
C ILE A 204 10.36 7.66 -9.26
N THR A 205 9.31 8.26 -8.70
CA THR A 205 8.84 9.59 -9.12
C THR A 205 9.91 10.65 -8.92
N LEU A 206 10.61 10.64 -7.77
CA LEU A 206 11.67 11.58 -7.46
C LEU A 206 12.85 11.45 -8.44
N LEU A 207 13.28 10.23 -8.74
CA LEU A 207 14.34 9.97 -9.72
C LEU A 207 13.94 10.51 -11.09
N LEU A 208 12.73 10.21 -11.56
CA LEU A 208 12.27 10.63 -12.89
C LEU A 208 12.08 12.15 -12.98
N ILE A 209 11.59 12.80 -11.94
CA ILE A 209 11.54 14.27 -11.86
C ILE A 209 12.95 14.87 -12.02
N SER A 210 13.95 14.22 -11.43
CA SER A 210 15.34 14.70 -11.49
C SER A 210 15.95 14.57 -12.88
N PHE A 211 15.54 13.57 -13.66
CA PHE A 211 16.01 13.38 -15.04
C PHE A 211 15.28 14.22 -16.08
N CYS A 212 14.00 14.56 -15.83
CA CYS A 212 13.16 15.23 -16.81
C CYS A 212 13.45 16.72 -16.86
N GLY A 213 13.64 17.26 -18.06
CA GLY A 213 13.78 18.70 -18.26
C GLY A 213 12.46 19.47 -18.23
N ARG A 214 11.32 18.77 -18.45
CA ARG A 214 9.98 19.35 -18.52
C ARG A 214 9.01 18.68 -17.56
N LEU A 215 8.13 19.46 -16.96
CA LEU A 215 7.11 18.93 -16.03
C LEU A 215 6.18 17.91 -16.69
N ALA A 216 5.84 18.07 -17.98
CA ALA A 216 5.02 17.12 -18.72
C ALA A 216 5.68 15.73 -18.82
N GLU A 217 6.97 15.68 -19.07
CA GLU A 217 7.76 14.45 -19.11
C GLU A 217 7.80 13.79 -17.72
N ALA A 218 8.03 14.60 -16.68
CA ALA A 218 8.00 14.16 -15.29
C ALA A 218 6.65 13.60 -14.85
N CYS A 219 5.55 14.00 -15.51
CA CYS A 219 4.23 13.41 -15.27
C CYS A 219 4.03 12.08 -16.01
N ILE A 220 4.53 11.97 -17.25
CA ILE A 220 4.25 10.82 -18.13
C ILE A 220 5.13 9.62 -17.79
N TYR A 221 6.43 9.82 -17.56
CA TYR A 221 7.36 8.71 -17.37
C TYR A 221 7.09 7.83 -16.14
N PRO A 222 6.74 8.34 -14.95
CA PRO A 222 6.38 7.46 -13.83
C PRO A 222 5.15 6.60 -14.12
N ILE A 223 4.15 7.18 -14.80
CA ILE A 223 2.96 6.43 -15.22
C ILE A 223 3.37 5.32 -16.20
N LEU A 224 4.15 5.66 -17.23
CA LEU A 224 4.62 4.67 -18.21
C LEU A 224 5.42 3.55 -17.55
N ILE A 225 6.34 3.85 -16.64
CA ILE A 225 7.15 2.83 -15.97
C ILE A 225 6.27 1.94 -15.09
N ASN A 226 5.34 2.52 -14.34
CA ASN A 226 4.43 1.76 -13.50
C ASN A 226 3.57 0.78 -14.30
N PHE A 227 3.13 1.15 -15.50
CA PHE A 227 2.34 0.28 -16.37
C PHE A 227 3.19 -0.64 -17.25
N ALA A 228 4.33 -0.18 -17.74
CA ALA A 228 5.17 -0.94 -18.67
C ALA A 228 5.69 -2.22 -18.03
N ILE A 229 6.13 -2.19 -16.77
CA ILE A 229 6.69 -3.35 -16.09
C ILE A 229 5.66 -4.49 -15.97
N PRO A 230 4.45 -4.29 -15.43
CA PRO A 230 3.42 -5.34 -15.39
C PRO A 230 2.98 -5.81 -16.79
N VAL A 231 2.88 -4.88 -17.76
CA VAL A 231 2.47 -5.24 -19.13
C VAL A 231 3.53 -6.09 -19.81
N ILE A 232 4.82 -5.74 -19.70
CA ILE A 232 5.93 -6.55 -20.22
C ILE A 232 5.91 -7.94 -19.58
N HIS A 233 5.68 -8.01 -18.27
CA HIS A 233 5.57 -9.28 -17.57
C HIS A 233 4.44 -10.15 -18.12
N LEU A 234 3.22 -9.59 -18.24
CA LEU A 234 2.06 -10.30 -18.81
C LEU A 234 2.31 -10.74 -20.25
N MET A 235 2.93 -9.90 -21.08
CA MET A 235 3.31 -10.26 -22.45
C MET A 235 4.34 -11.39 -22.48
N THR A 236 5.32 -11.37 -21.58
CA THR A 236 6.33 -12.43 -21.48
C THR A 236 5.69 -13.75 -21.10
N ILE A 237 4.75 -13.77 -20.15
CA ILE A 237 4.01 -14.98 -19.78
C ILE A 237 3.25 -15.51 -21.01
N ASN A 238 2.46 -14.67 -21.67
CA ASN A 238 1.67 -15.07 -22.84
C ASN A 238 2.53 -15.58 -23.99
N LEU A 239 3.70 -14.97 -24.22
CA LEU A 239 4.65 -15.42 -25.24
C LEU A 239 5.26 -16.79 -24.88
N VAL A 240 5.61 -17.01 -23.61
CA VAL A 240 6.13 -18.31 -23.16
C VAL A 240 5.05 -19.37 -23.26
N GLU A 241 3.81 -19.07 -22.84
CA GLU A 241 2.69 -20.00 -22.92
C GLU A 241 2.31 -20.36 -24.36
N SER A 242 2.34 -19.38 -25.28
CA SER A 242 1.97 -19.61 -26.69
C SER A 242 3.12 -20.11 -27.56
N GLY A 243 4.37 -19.78 -27.23
CA GLY A 243 5.55 -20.03 -28.07
C GLY A 243 6.37 -21.26 -27.69
N VAL A 244 6.24 -21.75 -26.45
CA VAL A 244 7.00 -22.93 -26.00
C VAL A 244 6.15 -24.18 -26.20
N TYR A 245 6.51 -24.98 -27.17
CA TYR A 245 5.88 -26.27 -27.43
C TYR A 245 6.09 -27.18 -26.20
N GLY A 246 5.01 -27.52 -25.52
CA GLY A 246 5.05 -28.30 -24.27
C GLY A 246 4.71 -27.48 -23.01
N ALA A 247 4.66 -26.17 -23.07
CA ALA A 247 4.21 -25.33 -21.95
C ALA A 247 2.76 -25.68 -21.54
N VAL A 248 1.93 -26.07 -22.53
CA VAL A 248 0.55 -26.53 -22.30
C VAL A 248 0.51 -27.91 -21.65
N LEU A 249 1.53 -28.75 -21.87
CA LEU A 249 1.61 -30.12 -21.33
C LEU A 249 2.17 -30.15 -19.89
N TYR A 250 2.89 -29.13 -19.47
CA TYR A 250 3.47 -29.03 -18.13
C TYR A 250 3.15 -27.69 -17.43
N PRO A 251 1.92 -27.51 -16.94
CA PRO A 251 1.53 -26.28 -16.23
C PRO A 251 2.44 -25.93 -15.03
N SER A 252 3.06 -26.94 -14.42
CA SER A 252 4.02 -26.76 -13.33
C SER A 252 5.32 -26.07 -13.77
N ALA A 253 5.78 -26.30 -14.99
CA ALA A 253 6.96 -25.65 -15.54
C ALA A 253 6.69 -24.16 -15.85
N ILE A 254 5.46 -23.84 -16.29
CA ILE A 254 5.03 -22.46 -16.52
C ILE A 254 4.93 -21.72 -15.18
N SER A 255 4.36 -22.34 -14.15
CA SER A 255 4.27 -21.73 -12.82
C SER A 255 5.65 -21.43 -12.23
N THR A 256 6.65 -22.27 -12.52
CA THR A 256 8.04 -22.07 -12.09
C THR A 256 8.72 -20.94 -12.91
N ALA A 257 8.50 -20.88 -14.22
CA ALA A 257 9.03 -19.82 -15.08
C ALA A 257 8.37 -18.46 -14.77
N VAL A 258 7.06 -18.45 -14.53
CA VAL A 258 6.31 -17.28 -14.05
C VAL A 258 6.83 -16.87 -12.67
N GLY A 259 7.09 -17.82 -11.77
CA GLY A 259 7.71 -17.55 -10.48
C GLY A 259 9.05 -16.83 -10.59
N SER A 260 9.88 -17.16 -11.59
CA SER A 260 11.19 -16.52 -11.80
C SER A 260 11.10 -15.07 -12.32
N ALA A 261 9.98 -14.67 -12.93
CA ALA A 261 9.77 -13.31 -13.43
C ALA A 261 9.13 -12.37 -12.37
N TYR A 262 8.66 -12.88 -11.26
CA TYR A 262 8.06 -12.12 -10.17
C TYR A 262 8.95 -11.00 -9.60
N PRO A 263 10.28 -11.15 -9.45
CA PRO A 263 11.14 -10.08 -8.96
C PRO A 263 11.08 -8.82 -9.82
N ILE A 264 10.96 -8.99 -11.15
CA ILE A 264 10.86 -7.87 -12.09
C ILE A 264 9.52 -7.14 -11.91
N THR A 265 8.43 -7.87 -11.76
CA THR A 265 7.10 -7.29 -11.54
C THR A 265 7.04 -6.55 -10.21
N ALA A 266 7.63 -7.12 -9.15
CA ALA A 266 7.72 -6.49 -7.85
C ALA A 266 8.60 -5.23 -7.82
N SER A 267 9.35 -4.94 -8.88
CA SER A 267 10.15 -3.72 -9.01
C SER A 267 9.33 -2.47 -9.40
N SER A 268 8.01 -2.59 -9.56
CA SER A 268 7.10 -1.46 -9.74
C SER A 268 5.97 -1.47 -8.70
N PRO A 269 5.50 -0.30 -8.22
CA PRO A 269 4.39 -0.21 -7.28
C PRO A 269 3.12 -0.93 -7.76
N LEU A 270 2.73 -0.72 -9.01
CA LEU A 270 1.57 -1.38 -9.61
C LEU A 270 1.76 -2.89 -9.72
N GLY A 271 2.95 -3.34 -10.13
CA GLY A 271 3.29 -4.76 -10.20
C GLY A 271 3.23 -5.42 -8.82
N MET A 272 3.76 -4.76 -7.80
CA MET A 272 3.69 -5.24 -6.42
C MET A 272 2.23 -5.34 -5.91
N MET A 273 1.37 -4.42 -6.28
CA MET A 273 -0.07 -4.47 -5.98
C MET A 273 -0.72 -5.68 -6.65
N ILE A 274 -0.49 -5.91 -7.94
CA ILE A 274 -1.03 -7.05 -8.68
C ILE A 274 -0.59 -8.36 -8.03
N MET A 275 0.68 -8.46 -7.64
CA MET A 275 1.23 -9.64 -6.97
C MET A 275 0.60 -9.89 -5.61
N THR A 276 0.35 -8.83 -4.84
CA THR A 276 -0.31 -8.93 -3.53
C THR A 276 -1.74 -9.40 -3.69
N LEU A 277 -2.49 -8.86 -4.65
CA LEU A 277 -3.86 -9.30 -4.95
C LEU A 277 -3.89 -10.76 -5.40
N TYR A 278 -2.96 -11.17 -6.26
CA TYR A 278 -2.85 -12.56 -6.71
C TYR A 278 -2.55 -13.52 -5.56
N SER A 279 -1.61 -13.18 -4.69
CA SER A 279 -1.31 -14.03 -3.53
C SER A 279 -2.49 -14.17 -2.57
N MET A 280 -3.30 -13.11 -2.39
CA MET A 280 -4.53 -13.18 -1.60
C MET A 280 -5.58 -14.10 -2.20
N MET A 281 -5.81 -14.00 -3.50
CA MET A 281 -6.74 -14.89 -4.19
C MET A 281 -6.27 -16.36 -4.07
N SER A 282 -4.97 -16.62 -4.10
CA SER A 282 -4.40 -17.96 -3.97
C SER A 282 -4.55 -18.55 -2.56
N ILE A 283 -4.48 -17.71 -1.52
CA ILE A 283 -4.70 -18.13 -0.11
C ILE A 283 -6.17 -18.54 0.08
N GLY A 284 -7.10 -17.73 -0.42
CA GLY A 284 -8.54 -18.06 -0.37
C GLY A 284 -8.89 -19.38 -1.07
N CYS A 285 -8.11 -19.77 -2.10
CA CYS A 285 -8.34 -21.03 -2.83
C CYS A 285 -7.63 -22.25 -2.26
N LYS A 286 -6.50 -22.08 -1.54
CA LYS A 286 -5.65 -23.21 -1.11
C LYS A 286 -5.54 -23.39 0.41
N GLY A 287 -6.04 -22.43 1.20
CA GLY A 287 -6.01 -22.50 2.68
C GLY A 287 -4.61 -22.50 3.32
N SER A 288 -3.53 -22.34 2.55
CA SER A 288 -2.18 -22.36 3.10
C SER A 288 -1.65 -20.94 3.39
N VAL A 289 -1.32 -20.72 4.65
CA VAL A 289 -0.79 -19.46 5.19
C VAL A 289 0.65 -19.16 4.72
N SER A 290 1.35 -20.16 4.17
CA SER A 290 2.77 -20.06 3.78
C SER A 290 3.07 -19.06 2.65
N ASP A 291 2.05 -18.60 1.93
CA ASP A 291 2.22 -17.77 0.73
C ASP A 291 1.86 -16.29 0.93
N CYS A 292 1.83 -15.83 2.18
CA CYS A 292 1.43 -14.48 2.54
C CYS A 292 2.45 -13.42 2.12
N GLY A 293 2.10 -12.68 1.09
CA GLY A 293 2.70 -11.40 0.69
C GLY A 293 4.09 -11.44 0.06
N PRO A 294 4.24 -10.88 -1.14
CA PRO A 294 5.50 -10.90 -1.88
C PRO A 294 6.66 -10.22 -1.16
N ILE A 295 6.41 -9.20 -0.33
CA ILE A 295 7.47 -8.44 0.36
C ILE A 295 8.25 -9.30 1.36
N PHE A 296 7.61 -10.27 2.02
CA PHE A 296 8.26 -11.11 3.02
C PHE A 296 9.07 -12.24 2.42
N ARG A 297 8.94 -12.48 1.12
CA ARG A 297 9.81 -13.39 0.40
C ARG A 297 11.07 -12.64 -0.02
N PRO A 298 12.28 -13.07 0.41
CA PRO A 298 13.52 -12.37 0.10
C PRO A 298 13.74 -12.21 -1.41
N GLU A 299 13.20 -13.13 -2.19
CA GLU A 299 13.26 -13.13 -3.66
C GLU A 299 12.60 -11.91 -4.29
N PHE A 300 11.60 -11.31 -3.65
CA PHE A 300 10.85 -10.16 -4.13
C PHE A 300 11.18 -8.87 -3.37
N GLY A 301 11.30 -8.97 -2.07
CA GLY A 301 11.57 -7.82 -1.21
C GLY A 301 12.95 -7.22 -1.44
N ILE A 302 13.98 -8.04 -1.64
CA ILE A 302 15.35 -7.57 -1.86
C ILE A 302 15.50 -6.79 -3.17
N PRO A 303 15.07 -7.28 -4.35
CA PRO A 303 15.12 -6.49 -5.59
C PRO A 303 14.35 -5.18 -5.52
N ALA A 304 13.15 -5.19 -4.95
CA ALA A 304 12.34 -3.99 -4.80
C ALA A 304 13.00 -2.96 -3.86
N LEU A 305 13.61 -3.41 -2.77
CA LEU A 305 14.38 -2.56 -1.86
C LEU A 305 15.62 -1.96 -2.54
N LEU A 306 16.36 -2.76 -3.31
CA LEU A 306 17.55 -2.30 -4.04
C LEU A 306 17.17 -1.25 -5.10
N VAL A 307 16.10 -1.47 -5.87
CA VAL A 307 15.58 -0.48 -6.82
C VAL A 307 15.19 0.81 -6.11
N THR A 308 14.48 0.71 -5.00
CA THR A 308 14.06 1.88 -4.21
C THR A 308 15.26 2.68 -3.71
N LEU A 309 16.26 2.03 -3.13
CA LEU A 309 17.49 2.67 -2.65
C LEU A 309 18.30 3.30 -3.80
N ALA A 310 18.42 2.60 -4.93
CA ALA A 310 19.10 3.11 -6.11
C ALA A 310 18.40 4.36 -6.68
N CYS A 311 17.05 4.37 -6.70
CA CYS A 311 16.27 5.52 -7.13
C CYS A 311 16.47 6.73 -6.19
N PHE A 312 16.46 6.53 -4.88
CA PHE A 312 16.72 7.62 -3.93
C PHE A 312 18.16 8.16 -4.04
N ALA A 313 19.14 7.27 -4.14
CA ALA A 313 20.53 7.67 -4.34
C ALA A 313 20.72 8.43 -5.65
N GLY A 314 20.19 7.93 -6.77
CA GLY A 314 20.25 8.59 -8.06
C GLY A 314 19.60 9.98 -8.04
N ALA A 315 18.40 10.09 -7.47
CA ALA A 315 17.71 11.37 -7.34
C ALA A 315 18.51 12.36 -6.46
N TYR A 316 19.08 11.89 -5.37
CA TYR A 316 19.93 12.72 -4.51
C TYR A 316 21.12 13.28 -5.26
N PHE A 317 21.87 12.44 -6.01
CA PHE A 317 23.03 12.88 -6.79
C PHE A 317 22.68 13.82 -7.95
N LEU A 318 21.47 13.74 -8.49
CA LEU A 318 21.03 14.58 -9.60
C LEU A 318 20.48 15.95 -9.14
N ILE A 319 19.93 16.03 -7.93
CA ILE A 319 19.32 17.25 -7.41
C ILE A 319 20.35 18.11 -6.65
N ILE A 320 21.39 17.50 -6.08
CA ILE A 320 22.44 18.18 -5.33
C ILE A 320 23.67 18.42 -6.19
#